data_23c8d93e01fe399887921c7837ffa427
#
_entry.id   23c8d93e01fe399887921c7837ffa427
#
_cell.length_a   1.000
_cell.length_b   1.000
_cell.length_c   1.000
_cell.angle_alpha   90.00
_cell.angle_beta   90.00
_cell.angle_gamma   90.00
#
_symmetry.space_group_name_H-M   'P 1'
#
loop_
_entity.id
_entity.type
_entity.pdbx_description
1 polymer ?
#
loop_
_entity_poly.entity_id
_entity_poly.type
_entity_poly.pdbx_seq_one_letter_code
_entity_poly.pdbx_strand_id
1 'polypeptide(L)'
;MCIRDRVAENLSIKDEMLKRYVNFGFSGGEKKRFEILQMALLNPKISVLDETDSGLDVDALKIVSEGVNNLKDKKNAVVVITHYQRLLDYIKPDIVHIMSDGKIIKSGDADLALYVEKNGYSEILNEKS
;
A
#
# COMPACT_ATOMS: atom_id res chain seq x y z
N MET A 1 -12.55 -23.42 6.91
CA MET A 1 -12.06 -22.52 5.86
C MET A 1 -10.59 -22.22 6.09
N CYS A 2 -9.76 -22.45 5.10
CA CYS A 2 -8.32 -22.22 5.17
C CYS A 2 -8.06 -20.70 5.27
N ILE A 3 -6.96 -20.29 5.93
CA ILE A 3 -6.57 -18.86 6.02
C ILE A 3 -6.46 -18.26 4.62
N ARG A 4 -5.86 -18.99 3.69
CA ARG A 4 -5.74 -18.59 2.28
C ARG A 4 -7.11 -18.25 1.68
N ASP A 5 -8.09 -19.12 1.83
CA ASP A 5 -9.39 -19.00 1.19
C ASP A 5 -10.15 -17.79 1.75
N ARG A 6 -10.09 -17.56 3.06
CA ARG A 6 -10.69 -16.40 3.72
C ARG A 6 -10.05 -15.08 3.26
N VAL A 7 -8.72 -15.03 3.15
CA VAL A 7 -8.03 -13.83 2.70
C VAL A 7 -8.28 -13.58 1.22
N ALA A 8 -8.31 -14.64 0.41
CA ALA A 8 -8.63 -14.54 -1.02
C ALA A 8 -10.05 -14.00 -1.26
N GLU A 9 -11.03 -14.44 -0.46
CA GLU A 9 -12.40 -13.93 -0.51
C GLU A 9 -12.45 -12.42 -0.17
N ASN A 10 -11.80 -12.00 0.91
CA ASN A 10 -11.72 -10.58 1.29
C ASN A 10 -11.07 -9.70 0.22
N LEU A 11 -10.12 -10.25 -0.53
CA LEU A 11 -9.45 -9.57 -1.63
C LEU A 11 -10.16 -9.72 -2.97
N SER A 12 -11.35 -10.34 -2.98
CA SER A 12 -12.12 -10.64 -4.21
C SER A 12 -11.30 -11.40 -5.28
N ILE A 13 -10.46 -12.33 -4.82
CA ILE A 13 -9.67 -13.21 -5.68
C ILE A 13 -10.50 -14.47 -5.98
N LYS A 14 -10.71 -14.76 -7.26
CA LYS A 14 -11.48 -15.93 -7.70
C LYS A 14 -10.66 -17.22 -7.52
N ASP A 15 -11.33 -18.32 -7.18
CA ASP A 15 -10.70 -19.64 -7.00
C ASP A 15 -9.89 -20.11 -8.22
N GLU A 16 -10.33 -19.76 -9.42
CA GLU A 16 -9.61 -20.07 -10.65
C GLU A 16 -8.22 -19.42 -10.70
N MET A 17 -8.08 -18.24 -10.09
CA MET A 17 -6.80 -17.53 -10.04
C MET A 17 -5.83 -18.19 -9.07
N LEU A 18 -6.32 -18.79 -7.99
CA LEU A 18 -5.50 -19.53 -7.03
C LEU A 18 -4.86 -20.79 -7.62
N LYS A 19 -5.39 -21.26 -8.75
CA LYS A 19 -4.92 -22.47 -9.48
C LYS A 19 -3.96 -22.14 -10.62
N ARG A 20 -3.80 -20.86 -10.98
CA ARG A 20 -2.90 -20.41 -12.05
C ARG A 20 -1.48 -20.20 -11.53
N TYR A 21 -0.53 -20.21 -12.45
CA TYR A 21 0.83 -19.74 -12.13
C TYR A 21 0.79 -18.28 -11.70
N VAL A 22 1.59 -17.94 -10.70
CA VAL A 22 1.66 -16.58 -10.15
C VAL A 22 1.96 -15.58 -11.27
N ASN A 23 1.18 -14.53 -11.34
CA ASN A 23 1.27 -13.45 -12.34
C ASN A 23 1.01 -13.84 -13.80
N PHE A 24 0.65 -15.08 -14.10
CA PHE A 24 0.36 -15.48 -15.47
C PHE A 24 -1.06 -15.08 -15.87
N GLY A 25 -1.15 -14.16 -16.83
CA GLY A 25 -2.45 -13.69 -17.37
C GLY A 25 -3.26 -12.83 -16.39
N PHE A 26 -2.64 -12.28 -15.34
CA PHE A 26 -3.31 -11.38 -14.41
C PHE A 26 -3.31 -9.94 -14.91
N SER A 27 -4.43 -9.24 -14.72
CA SER A 27 -4.49 -7.78 -14.84
C SER A 27 -3.64 -7.09 -13.77
N GLY A 28 -3.37 -5.79 -13.92
CA GLY A 28 -2.63 -5.02 -12.92
C GLY A 28 -3.26 -5.10 -11.53
N GLY A 29 -4.59 -4.90 -11.45
CA GLY A 29 -5.31 -4.99 -10.19
C GLY A 29 -5.30 -6.39 -9.56
N GLU A 30 -5.40 -7.43 -10.38
CA GLU A 30 -5.31 -8.82 -9.92
C GLU A 30 -3.92 -9.14 -9.35
N LYS A 31 -2.85 -8.68 -10.01
CA LYS A 31 -1.48 -8.82 -9.49
C LYS A 31 -1.34 -8.19 -8.11
N LYS A 32 -1.83 -6.95 -7.93
CA LYS A 32 -1.75 -6.24 -6.65
C LYS A 32 -2.54 -6.96 -5.53
N ARG A 33 -3.73 -7.46 -5.82
CA ARG A 33 -4.48 -8.28 -4.85
C ARG A 33 -3.72 -9.55 -4.47
N PHE A 34 -3.05 -10.17 -5.44
CA PHE A 34 -2.21 -11.35 -5.19
C PHE A 34 -0.97 -11.05 -4.34
N GLU A 35 -0.35 -9.89 -4.52
CA GLU A 35 0.74 -9.40 -3.67
C GLU A 35 0.29 -9.27 -2.21
N ILE A 36 -0.90 -8.71 -1.96
CA ILE A 36 -1.48 -8.60 -0.62
C ILE A 36 -1.85 -9.99 -0.05
N LEU A 37 -2.36 -10.91 -0.87
CA LEU A 37 -2.59 -12.29 -0.45
C LEU A 37 -1.29 -12.96 0.00
N GLN A 38 -0.21 -12.82 -0.76
CA GLN A 38 1.09 -13.37 -0.40
C GLN A 38 1.61 -12.76 0.92
N MET A 39 1.49 -11.44 1.07
CA MET A 39 1.86 -10.76 2.32
C MET A 39 1.07 -11.33 3.51
N ALA A 40 -0.24 -11.56 3.35
CA ALA A 40 -1.08 -12.13 4.40
C ALA A 40 -0.68 -13.55 4.80
N LEU A 41 -0.30 -14.37 3.81
CA LEU A 41 0.08 -15.77 4.05
C LEU A 41 1.47 -15.89 4.65
N LEU A 42 2.41 -15.05 4.24
CA LEU A 42 3.79 -15.04 4.72
C LEU A 42 3.91 -14.39 6.10
N ASN A 43 3.00 -13.48 6.43
CA ASN A 43 2.96 -12.72 7.68
C ASN A 43 4.33 -12.18 8.11
N PRO A 44 5.01 -11.40 7.24
CA PRO A 44 6.36 -10.92 7.50
C PRO A 44 6.37 -9.87 8.62
N LYS A 45 7.51 -9.73 9.30
CA LYS A 45 7.70 -8.66 10.30
C LYS A 45 7.78 -7.27 9.66
N ILE A 46 8.27 -7.19 8.43
CA ILE A 46 8.37 -5.95 7.65
C ILE A 46 7.87 -6.24 6.25
N SER A 47 6.96 -5.42 5.76
CA SER A 47 6.46 -5.41 4.38
C SER A 47 6.78 -4.08 3.73
N VAL A 48 7.25 -4.10 2.50
CA VAL A 48 7.46 -2.90 1.69
C VAL A 48 6.54 -2.97 0.48
N LEU A 49 5.64 -2.00 0.38
CA LEU A 49 4.68 -1.85 -0.70
C LEU A 49 5.12 -0.68 -1.58
N ASP A 50 5.68 -0.99 -2.73
CA ASP A 50 6.20 0.01 -3.66
C ASP A 50 5.19 0.26 -4.77
N GLU A 51 4.63 1.48 -4.80
CA GLU A 51 3.63 1.94 -5.76
C GLU A 51 2.48 0.94 -5.99
N THR A 52 2.00 0.34 -4.90
CA THR A 52 0.94 -0.69 -4.95
C THR A 52 -0.39 -0.16 -5.47
N ASP A 53 -0.59 1.14 -5.43
CA ASP A 53 -1.74 1.90 -5.92
C ASP A 53 -1.67 2.25 -7.41
N SER A 54 -0.51 2.11 -8.04
CA SER A 54 -0.32 2.44 -9.44
C SER A 54 -1.19 1.57 -10.37
N GLY A 55 -1.97 2.23 -11.23
CA GLY A 55 -2.84 1.57 -12.20
C GLY A 55 -4.09 0.90 -11.61
N LEU A 56 -4.42 1.15 -10.35
CA LEU A 56 -5.66 0.69 -9.74
C LEU A 56 -6.79 1.70 -9.95
N ASP A 57 -7.99 1.18 -10.25
CA ASP A 57 -9.22 1.96 -10.11
C ASP A 57 -9.60 2.14 -8.63
N VAL A 58 -10.60 2.96 -8.35
CA VAL A 58 -11.01 3.30 -6.98
C VAL A 58 -11.43 2.07 -6.17
N ASP A 59 -12.15 1.15 -6.81
CA ASP A 59 -12.66 -0.06 -6.12
C ASP A 59 -11.52 -1.03 -5.81
N ALA A 60 -10.60 -1.24 -6.75
CA ALA A 60 -9.42 -2.07 -6.53
C ALA A 60 -8.49 -1.47 -5.46
N LEU A 61 -8.32 -0.14 -5.46
CA LEU A 61 -7.56 0.57 -4.44
C LEU A 61 -8.14 0.35 -3.04
N LYS A 62 -9.45 0.45 -2.91
CA LYS A 62 -10.15 0.22 -1.63
C LYS A 62 -9.93 -1.21 -1.13
N ILE A 63 -10.12 -2.22 -1.97
CA ILE A 63 -9.91 -3.63 -1.60
C ILE A 63 -8.47 -3.89 -1.15
N VAL A 64 -7.50 -3.38 -1.90
CA VAL A 64 -6.07 -3.51 -1.56
C VAL A 64 -5.77 -2.84 -0.22
N SER A 65 -6.28 -1.63 -0.01
CA SER A 65 -6.08 -0.86 1.22
C SER A 65 -6.70 -1.53 2.44
N GLU A 66 -7.91 -2.08 2.31
CA GLU A 66 -8.55 -2.88 3.35
C GLU A 66 -7.72 -4.13 3.67
N GLY A 67 -7.18 -4.80 2.64
CA GLY A 67 -6.27 -5.93 2.82
C GLY A 67 -5.04 -5.56 3.64
N VAL A 68 -4.40 -4.44 3.33
CA VAL A 68 -3.25 -3.93 4.08
C VAL A 68 -3.64 -3.59 5.53
N ASN A 69 -4.74 -2.88 5.73
CA ASN A 69 -5.21 -2.51 7.07
C ASN A 69 -5.50 -3.73 7.96
N ASN A 70 -6.06 -4.79 7.37
CA ASN A 70 -6.34 -6.05 8.09
C ASN A 70 -5.06 -6.79 8.50
N LEU A 71 -3.92 -6.49 7.86
CA LEU A 71 -2.62 -7.10 8.16
C LEU A 71 -1.77 -6.26 9.11
N LYS A 72 -2.15 -4.99 9.35
CA LYS A 72 -1.45 -4.13 10.32
C LYS A 72 -1.65 -4.69 11.73
N ASP A 73 -0.54 -4.98 12.39
CA ASP A 73 -0.50 -5.43 13.80
C ASP A 73 0.66 -4.70 14.51
N LYS A 74 0.62 -4.66 15.84
CA LYS A 74 1.70 -4.08 16.66
C LYS A 74 3.03 -4.83 16.53
N LYS A 75 3.02 -6.02 15.92
CA LYS A 75 4.20 -6.89 15.74
C LYS A 75 4.84 -6.78 14.36
N ASN A 76 4.22 -6.08 13.42
CA ASN A 76 4.73 -5.91 12.07
C ASN A 76 4.81 -4.44 11.67
N ALA A 77 5.67 -4.13 10.71
CA ALA A 77 5.78 -2.82 10.10
C ALA A 77 5.41 -2.91 8.61
N VAL A 78 4.63 -1.96 8.15
CA VAL A 78 4.30 -1.80 6.73
C VAL A 78 4.85 -0.48 6.25
N VAL A 79 5.78 -0.52 5.31
CA VAL A 79 6.33 0.64 4.62
C VAL A 79 5.61 0.77 3.29
N VAL A 80 4.99 1.92 3.06
CA VAL A 80 4.28 2.22 1.82
C VAL A 80 5.03 3.32 1.08
N ILE A 81 5.44 3.05 -0.16
CA ILE A 81 6.04 4.04 -1.05
C ILE A 81 4.97 4.40 -2.07
N THR A 82 4.56 5.65 -2.09
CA THR A 82 3.56 6.15 -3.02
C THR A 82 3.76 7.64 -3.31
N HIS A 83 3.37 8.05 -4.49
CA HIS A 83 3.22 9.46 -4.86
C HIS A 83 1.74 9.86 -4.99
N TYR A 84 0.82 8.92 -4.74
CA TYR A 84 -0.61 9.15 -4.75
C TYR A 84 -1.17 9.25 -3.34
N GLN A 85 -1.73 10.37 -3.01
CA GLN A 85 -2.30 10.59 -1.68
C GLN A 85 -3.60 9.85 -1.44
N ARG A 86 -4.34 9.51 -2.48
CA ARG A 86 -5.56 8.70 -2.36
C ARG A 86 -5.38 7.41 -1.57
N LEU A 87 -4.19 6.81 -1.62
CA LEU A 87 -3.88 5.64 -0.82
C LEU A 87 -3.91 5.96 0.68
N LEU A 88 -3.45 7.15 1.07
CA LEU A 88 -3.38 7.59 2.46
C LEU A 88 -4.76 7.90 3.07
N ASP A 89 -5.78 8.13 2.24
CA ASP A 89 -7.17 8.25 2.69
C ASP A 89 -7.70 6.91 3.24
N TYR A 90 -7.20 5.81 2.71
CA TYR A 90 -7.59 4.46 3.10
C TYR A 90 -6.61 3.81 4.08
N ILE A 91 -5.31 4.05 3.92
CA ILE A 91 -4.26 3.52 4.80
C ILE A 91 -3.66 4.69 5.58
N LYS A 92 -4.16 4.92 6.81
CA LYS A 92 -3.63 5.99 7.66
C LYS A 92 -2.23 5.63 8.12
N PRO A 93 -1.19 6.41 7.74
CA PRO A 93 0.16 6.19 8.22
C PRO A 93 0.33 6.67 9.65
N ASP A 94 1.19 5.99 10.41
CA ASP A 94 1.63 6.45 11.73
C ASP A 94 2.75 7.50 11.59
N ILE A 95 3.62 7.32 10.59
CA ILE A 95 4.73 8.21 10.29
C ILE A 95 4.80 8.42 8.77
N VAL A 96 5.03 9.65 8.36
CA VAL A 96 5.24 10.06 6.97
C VAL A 96 6.65 10.62 6.81
N HIS A 97 7.37 10.13 5.82
CA HIS A 97 8.68 10.62 5.42
C HIS A 97 8.62 11.18 4.00
N ILE A 98 9.11 12.39 3.81
CA ILE A 98 9.28 12.99 2.48
C ILE A 98 10.72 12.81 2.07
N MET A 99 10.91 12.22 0.89
CA MET A 99 12.23 11.97 0.31
C MET A 99 12.46 12.86 -0.91
N SER A 100 13.68 13.38 -1.04
CA SER A 100 14.19 14.04 -2.23
C SER A 100 15.68 13.75 -2.37
N ASP A 101 16.13 13.51 -3.60
CA ASP A 101 17.55 13.23 -3.91
C ASP A 101 18.18 12.16 -3.02
N GLY A 102 17.42 11.09 -2.75
CA GLY A 102 17.87 9.95 -1.94
C GLY A 102 17.98 10.24 -0.42
N LYS A 103 17.44 11.36 0.05
CA LYS A 103 17.48 11.75 1.47
C LYS A 103 16.07 12.00 2.01
N ILE A 104 15.85 11.65 3.27
CA ILE A 104 14.66 12.08 3.99
C ILE A 104 14.84 13.55 4.34
N ILE A 105 13.97 14.41 3.80
CA ILE A 105 14.03 15.86 4.00
C ILE A 105 13.08 16.35 5.09
N LYS A 106 11.97 15.66 5.31
CA LYS A 106 11.00 15.97 6.37
C LYS A 106 10.32 14.70 6.85
N SER A 107 10.00 14.65 8.14
CA SER A 107 9.26 13.56 8.77
C SER A 107 8.17 14.16 9.65
N GLY A 108 7.02 13.49 9.70
CA GLY A 108 5.88 13.90 10.50
C GLY A 108 4.84 12.79 10.59
N ASP A 109 3.67 13.13 11.05
CA ASP A 109 2.49 12.28 11.11
C ASP A 109 1.65 12.36 9.81
N ALA A 110 0.43 11.85 9.86
CA ALA A 110 -0.49 11.88 8.72
C ALA A 110 -0.80 13.30 8.21
N ASP A 111 -0.74 14.32 9.08
CA ASP A 111 -1.01 15.71 8.70
C ASP A 111 0.03 16.26 7.72
N LEU A 112 1.26 15.73 7.79
CA LEU A 112 2.30 16.07 6.82
C LEU A 112 1.91 15.66 5.39
N ALA A 113 1.25 14.52 5.22
CA ALA A 113 0.76 14.09 3.91
C ALA A 113 -0.33 15.04 3.38
N LEU A 114 -1.26 15.44 4.24
CA LEU A 114 -2.32 16.41 3.89
C LEU A 114 -1.74 17.79 3.53
N TYR A 115 -0.68 18.20 4.25
CA TYR A 115 0.04 19.44 3.95
C TYR A 115 0.64 19.42 2.55
N VAL A 116 1.32 18.32 2.18
CA VAL A 116 1.92 18.17 0.85
C VAL A 116 0.87 18.17 -0.25
N GLU A 117 -0.28 17.53 0.01
CA GLU A 117 -1.39 17.53 -0.95
C GLU A 117 -1.89 18.94 -1.26
N LYS A 118 -2.04 19.74 -0.23
CA LYS A 118 -2.58 21.09 -0.34
C LYS A 118 -1.59 22.08 -0.93
N ASN A 119 -0.31 21.98 -0.57
CA ASN A 119 0.70 23.01 -0.84
C ASN A 119 1.77 22.54 -1.85
N GLY A 120 1.81 21.24 -2.17
CA GLY A 120 2.85 20.65 -3.01
C GLY A 120 4.19 20.49 -2.28
N TYR A 121 5.18 19.98 -3.01
CA TYR A 121 6.52 19.71 -2.46
C TYR A 121 7.42 20.96 -2.44
N SER A 122 7.11 21.97 -3.24
CA SER A 122 7.98 23.14 -3.46
C SER A 122 8.28 23.91 -2.18
N GLU A 123 7.30 24.07 -1.30
CA GLU A 123 7.50 24.77 -0.03
C GLU A 123 8.48 24.03 0.89
N ILE A 124 8.36 22.70 0.96
CA ILE A 124 9.23 21.86 1.79
C ILE A 124 10.66 21.84 1.27
N LEU A 125 10.84 21.89 -0.06
CA LEU A 125 12.15 21.94 -0.69
C LEU A 125 12.83 23.30 -0.47
N ASN A 126 12.07 24.39 -0.45
CA ASN A 126 12.57 25.74 -0.26
C ASN A 126 12.96 26.06 1.20
N GLU A 127 12.36 25.39 2.18
CA GLU A 127 12.72 25.53 3.60
C GLU A 127 14.17 25.08 3.92
N LYS A 128 14.84 24.39 2.99
CA LYS A 128 16.22 23.86 3.15
C LYS A 128 17.28 24.57 2.30
N SER A 129 16.93 25.64 1.61
CA SER A 129 17.90 26.43 0.83
C SER A 129 18.53 27.54 1.64
#